data_aed704bbf800fe92adf90199ccab3943
#
_entry.id   aed704bbf800fe92adf90199ccab3943
#
_cell.length_a   1.000
_cell.length_b   1.000
_cell.length_c   1.000
_cell.angle_alpha   90.00
_cell.angle_beta   90.00
_cell.angle_gamma   90.00
#
_symmetry.space_group_name_H-M   'P 1'
#
loop_
_entity.id
_entity.type
_entity.pdbx_description
1 polymer ?
#
loop_
_entity_poly.entity_id
_entity_poly.type
_entity_poly.pdbx_seq_one_letter_code
_entity_poly.pdbx_strand_id
1 'polypeptide(L)' 'MIDAYTFEQCKKDKEIRQLKIKNLEHAIYQSEAMIAESQMDGDALTFLRKKVADSRQDLEVLYLMNDQE' A
#
# COMPACT_ATOMS: atom_id res chain seq x y z
N MET A 1 -7.40 1.89 -1.79
CA MET A 1 -7.44 2.23 -3.23
C MET A 1 -6.90 3.63 -3.45
N ILE A 2 -6.04 3.79 -4.44
CA ILE A 2 -5.48 5.12 -4.76
C ILE A 2 -6.58 5.95 -5.43
N ASP A 3 -6.79 7.18 -4.96
CA ASP A 3 -7.75 8.07 -5.58
C ASP A 3 -7.20 8.66 -6.90
N ALA A 4 -8.09 9.27 -7.68
CA ALA A 4 -7.72 9.79 -8.99
C ALA A 4 -6.65 10.87 -8.91
N TYR A 5 -6.71 11.73 -7.91
CA TYR A 5 -5.74 12.80 -7.72
C TYR A 5 -4.35 12.23 -7.43
N THR A 6 -4.25 11.31 -6.48
CA THR A 6 -2.99 10.67 -6.11
C THR A 6 -2.42 9.87 -7.29
N PHE A 7 -3.28 9.17 -8.02
CA PHE A 7 -2.88 8.43 -9.22
C PHE A 7 -2.21 9.35 -10.22
N GLU A 8 -2.82 10.49 -10.52
CA GLU A 8 -2.26 11.45 -11.48
C GLU A 8 -0.95 12.05 -10.98
N GLN A 9 -0.84 12.36 -9.69
CA GLN A 9 0.39 12.89 -9.13
C GLN A 9 1.53 11.88 -9.23
N CYS A 10 1.27 10.63 -8.91
CA CYS A 10 2.27 9.57 -9.00
C CYS A 10 2.70 9.31 -10.44
N LYS A 11 1.76 9.44 -11.39
CA LYS A 11 2.04 9.25 -12.80
C LYS A 11 2.97 10.34 -13.35
N LYS A 12 2.75 11.59 -12.92
CA LYS A 12 3.48 12.74 -13.43
C LYS A 12 4.82 12.97 -12.74
N ASP A 13 4.92 12.62 -11.45
CA ASP A 13 6.08 12.96 -10.63
C ASP A 13 6.68 11.69 -10.03
N LYS A 14 7.86 11.36 -10.52
CA LYS A 14 8.58 10.17 -10.07
C LYS A 14 8.90 10.21 -8.57
N GLU A 15 9.27 11.38 -8.05
CA GLU A 15 9.62 11.51 -6.63
C GLU A 15 8.42 11.24 -5.74
N ILE A 16 7.26 11.79 -6.11
CA ILE A 16 6.01 11.55 -5.38
C ILE A 16 5.66 10.06 -5.44
N ARG A 17 5.82 9.45 -6.62
CA ARG A 17 5.55 8.02 -6.79
C ARG A 17 6.43 7.17 -5.89
N GLN A 18 7.74 7.44 -5.86
CA GLN A 18 8.67 6.67 -5.05
C GLN A 18 8.38 6.84 -3.55
N LEU A 19 8.02 8.04 -3.14
CA LEU A 19 7.65 8.30 -1.75
C LEU A 19 6.39 7.51 -1.38
N LYS A 20 5.40 7.49 -2.26
CA LYS A 20 4.18 6.73 -2.03
C LYS A 20 4.44 5.22 -1.94
N ILE A 21 5.31 4.72 -2.81
CA ILE A 21 5.74 3.31 -2.76
C ILE A 21 6.35 2.99 -1.41
N LYS A 22 7.29 3.81 -0.95
CA LYS A 22 7.93 3.61 0.35
C LYS A 22 6.93 3.61 1.49
N ASN A 23 5.99 4.54 1.46
CA ASN A 23 4.98 4.63 2.51
C ASN A 23 4.09 3.40 2.53
N LEU A 24 3.69 2.90 1.35
CA LEU A 24 2.86 1.70 1.27
C LEU A 24 3.63 0.46 1.74
N GLU A 25 4.88 0.32 1.32
CA GLU A 25 5.72 -0.80 1.76
C GLU A 25 5.88 -0.81 3.27
N HIS A 26 6.12 0.35 3.86
CA HIS A 26 6.26 0.47 5.30
C HIS A 26 4.96 0.14 6.04
N ALA A 27 3.83 0.63 5.52
CA ALA A 27 2.52 0.35 6.11
C ALA A 27 2.19 -1.14 6.06
N ILE A 28 2.52 -1.80 4.96
CA ILE A 28 2.32 -3.24 4.82
C ILE A 28 3.18 -3.99 5.84
N TYR A 29 4.46 -3.62 5.94
CA TYR A 29 5.38 -4.26 6.87
C TYR A 29 4.86 -4.15 8.31
N GLN A 30 4.46 -2.95 8.72
CA GLN A 30 3.94 -2.74 10.07
C GLN A 30 2.66 -3.52 10.31
N SER A 31 1.76 -3.53 9.34
CA SER A 31 0.48 -4.24 9.47
C SER A 31 0.70 -5.75 9.56
N GLU A 32 1.62 -6.30 8.78
CA GLU A 32 1.93 -7.72 8.84
C GLU A 32 2.59 -8.10 10.16
N ALA A 33 3.44 -7.23 10.69
CA ALA A 33 4.04 -7.45 12.00
C ALA A 33 2.98 -7.46 13.10
N MET A 34 2.01 -6.55 13.03
CA MET A 34 0.90 -6.53 13.96
C MET A 34 0.05 -7.79 13.89
N ILE A 35 -0.22 -8.26 12.69
CA ILE A 35 -0.97 -9.52 12.48
C ILE A 35 -0.21 -10.69 13.11
N ALA A 36 1.10 -10.77 12.88
CA ALA A 36 1.92 -11.87 13.37
C ALA A 36 2.06 -11.88 14.89
N GLU A 37 2.13 -10.68 15.49
CA GLU A 37 2.40 -10.55 16.93
C GLU A 37 1.16 -10.48 17.79
N SER A 38 0.01 -10.15 17.21
CA SER A 38 -1.15 -9.82 18.00
C SER A 38 -2.05 -11.04 18.21
N GLN A 39 -2.80 -10.97 19.31
CA GLN A 39 -3.85 -11.92 19.62
C GLN A 39 -5.20 -11.32 19.21
N MET A 40 -5.23 -10.62 18.08
CA MET A 40 -6.45 -10.02 17.59
C MET A 40 -7.49 -11.07 17.25
N ASP A 41 -8.72 -10.79 17.59
CA ASP A 41 -9.83 -11.64 17.22
C ASP A 41 -10.38 -11.26 15.84
N GLY A 42 -11.39 -12.02 15.39
CA GLY A 42 -11.82 -12.11 14.00
C GLY A 42 -11.98 -10.80 13.24
N ASP A 43 -12.72 -9.83 13.80
CA ASP A 43 -13.06 -8.60 13.06
C ASP A 43 -11.86 -7.69 12.85
N ALA A 44 -11.05 -7.51 13.90
CA ALA A 44 -9.85 -6.68 13.80
C ALA A 44 -8.84 -7.29 12.83
N LEU A 45 -8.67 -8.60 12.90
CA LEU A 45 -7.76 -9.32 12.01
C LEU A 45 -8.22 -9.22 10.56
N THR A 46 -9.52 -9.39 10.31
CA THR A 46 -10.09 -9.28 8.97
C THR A 46 -9.88 -7.88 8.41
N PHE A 47 -10.10 -6.86 9.23
CA PHE A 47 -9.88 -5.47 8.82
C PHE A 47 -8.42 -5.22 8.42
N LEU A 48 -7.47 -5.68 9.23
CA LEU A 48 -6.05 -5.51 8.92
C LEU A 48 -5.63 -6.25 7.65
N ARG A 49 -6.12 -7.47 7.48
CA ARG A 49 -5.81 -8.24 6.28
C ARG A 49 -6.34 -7.58 5.02
N LYS A 50 -7.55 -7.02 5.10
CA LYS A 50 -8.12 -6.28 3.97
C LYS A 50 -7.29 -5.05 3.65
N LYS A 51 -6.86 -4.32 4.68
CA LYS A 51 -6.04 -3.13 4.50
C LYS A 51 -4.70 -3.47 3.84
N VAL A 52 -4.08 -4.57 4.25
CA VAL A 52 -2.84 -5.04 3.63
C VAL A 52 -3.08 -5.41 2.16
N ALA A 53 -4.16 -6.11 1.87
CA ALA A 53 -4.49 -6.49 0.49
C ALA A 53 -4.70 -5.27 -0.39
N ASP A 54 -5.42 -4.26 0.10
CA ASP A 54 -5.65 -3.02 -0.63
C ASP A 54 -4.34 -2.28 -0.88
N SER A 55 -3.46 -2.23 0.13
CA SER A 55 -2.15 -1.57 -0.01
C SER A 55 -1.26 -2.29 -1.01
N ARG A 56 -1.28 -3.62 -1.04
CA ARG A 56 -0.52 -4.40 -2.03
C ARG A 56 -1.03 -4.14 -3.44
N GLN A 57 -2.33 -4.00 -3.60
CA GLN A 57 -2.93 -3.69 -4.89
C GLN A 57 -2.49 -2.31 -5.38
N ASP A 58 -2.46 -1.32 -4.48
CA ASP A 58 -1.98 0.01 -4.81
C ASP A 58 -0.50 0.00 -5.19
N LEU A 59 0.32 -0.78 -4.46
CA LEU A 59 1.74 -0.94 -4.80
C LEU A 59 1.92 -1.52 -6.19
N GLU A 60 1.13 -2.51 -6.54
CA GLU A 60 1.21 -3.13 -7.86
C GLU A 60 0.99 -2.10 -8.97
N VAL A 61 -0.01 -1.23 -8.79
CA VAL A 61 -0.27 -0.14 -9.74
C VAL A 61 0.95 0.77 -9.87
N LEU A 62 1.56 1.14 -8.76
CA LEU A 62 2.73 2.04 -8.77
C LEU A 62 3.96 1.38 -9.38
N TYR A 63 4.17 0.10 -9.12
CA TYR A 63 5.27 -0.64 -9.75
C TYR A 63 5.09 -0.71 -11.27
N LEU A 64 3.86 -0.88 -11.73
CA LEU A 64 3.57 -0.87 -13.17
C LEU A 64 3.91 0.49 -13.80
N MET A 65 3.65 1.58 -13.09
CA MET A 65 4.07 2.90 -13.56
C MET A 65 5.58 3.00 -13.73
N ASN A 66 6.35 2.43 -12.79
CA ASN A 66 7.81 2.40 -12.90
C ASN A 66 8.25 1.63 -14.15
N ASP A 67 7.60 0.53 -14.44
CA ASP A 67 7.95 -0.30 -15.59
C ASP A 67 7.66 0.38 -16.93
N GLN A 68 6.80 1.38 -16.94
CA GLN A 68 6.42 2.10 -18.15
C GLN A 68 7.29 3.34 -18.43
N GLU A 69 8.28 3.60 -17.60
CA GLU A 69 9.21 4.71 -17.83
C GLU A 69 10.26 4.44 -18.89
#